data_c6815c9a56c0c74e519c1646a6068cbe
#
_entry.id   c6815c9a56c0c74e519c1646a6068cbe
#
_cell.length_a   1.000
_cell.length_b   1.000
_cell.length_c   1.000
_cell.angle_alpha   90.00
_cell.angle_beta   90.00
_cell.angle_gamma   90.00
#
_symmetry.space_group_name_H-M   'P 1'
#
loop_
_entity.id
_entity.type
_entity.pdbx_description
1 polymer ?
#
loop_
_entity_poly.entity_id
_entity_poly.type
_entity_poly.pdbx_seq_one_letter_code
_entity_poly.pdbx_strand_id
1 'polypeptide(L)'
;AEAEADVLTEIRRKDVNGEGHCVRMVDSFLHGELNYCIVFEPLDTSLRDFLKANKSEGLLLTDIKAISLQLLQSLAFMHAIGLTHTDLKCRNVMLRDGTCDAVPLPRKAGATTRRLRDRGIAVIDFGGAVFEDERHSGRIGTRQFRAPEVVIGLRWDETSDLWSGGCIIAMLYLG
;
A
#
# COMPACT_ATOMS: atom_id res chain seq x y z
N ALA A 1 -15.41 -7.57 -5.96
CA ALA A 1 -15.16 -6.52 -6.97
C ALA A 1 -16.17 -5.37 -6.83
N GLU A 2 -17.50 -5.63 -6.78
CA GLU A 2 -18.51 -4.56 -6.65
C GLU A 2 -18.33 -3.77 -5.35
N ALA A 3 -18.26 -4.42 -4.19
CA ALA A 3 -17.96 -3.78 -2.90
C ALA A 3 -16.64 -3.00 -2.90
N GLU A 4 -15.64 -3.48 -3.61
CA GLU A 4 -14.37 -2.76 -3.77
C GLU A 4 -14.54 -1.48 -4.61
N ALA A 5 -15.36 -1.52 -5.64
CA ALA A 5 -15.68 -0.33 -6.44
C ALA A 5 -16.43 0.74 -5.63
N ASP A 6 -17.29 0.31 -4.69
CA ASP A 6 -17.98 1.21 -3.77
C ASP A 6 -17.00 1.91 -2.83
N VAL A 7 -16.05 1.16 -2.24
CA VAL A 7 -14.97 1.72 -1.41
C VAL A 7 -14.13 2.72 -2.21
N LEU A 8 -13.70 2.36 -3.43
CA LEU A 8 -12.91 3.23 -4.29
C LEU A 8 -13.66 4.50 -4.72
N THR A 9 -14.98 4.39 -4.89
CA THR A 9 -15.84 5.55 -5.18
C THR A 9 -15.88 6.50 -4.00
N GLU A 10 -15.99 5.99 -2.78
CA GLU A 10 -15.98 6.82 -1.56
C GLU A 10 -14.60 7.46 -1.34
N ILE A 11 -13.51 6.72 -1.53
CA ILE A 11 -12.14 7.26 -1.50
C ILE A 11 -12.03 8.44 -2.48
N ARG A 12 -12.45 8.25 -3.74
CA ARG A 12 -12.40 9.30 -4.77
C ARG A 12 -13.23 10.53 -4.39
N ARG A 13 -14.38 10.32 -3.78
CA ARG A 13 -15.28 11.41 -3.34
C ARG A 13 -14.65 12.25 -2.23
N LYS A 14 -13.88 11.63 -1.35
CA LYS A 14 -13.23 12.28 -0.19
C LYS A 14 -11.87 12.84 -0.53
N ASP A 15 -11.13 12.21 -1.43
CA ASP A 15 -9.78 12.61 -1.85
C ASP A 15 -9.82 13.59 -3.04
N VAL A 16 -10.40 14.77 -2.80
CA VAL A 16 -10.59 15.80 -3.86
C VAL A 16 -9.26 16.26 -4.46
N ASN A 17 -8.21 16.31 -3.65
CA ASN A 17 -6.90 16.82 -4.04
C ASN A 17 -5.94 15.72 -4.53
N GLY A 18 -6.28 14.44 -4.40
CA GLY A 18 -5.39 13.32 -4.74
C GLY A 18 -4.22 13.14 -3.78
N GLU A 19 -4.33 13.64 -2.54
CA GLU A 19 -3.27 13.58 -1.52
C GLU A 19 -3.32 12.30 -0.66
N GLY A 20 -4.38 11.50 -0.82
CA GLY A 20 -4.56 10.24 -0.10
C GLY A 20 -3.68 9.09 -0.60
N HIS A 21 -2.91 9.29 -1.65
CA HIS A 21 -2.01 8.27 -2.24
C HIS A 21 -2.65 6.90 -2.43
N CYS A 22 -3.98 6.84 -2.61
CA CYS A 22 -4.72 5.65 -2.99
C CYS A 22 -4.80 5.54 -4.51
N VAL A 23 -4.93 4.32 -5.02
CA VAL A 23 -5.11 4.09 -6.46
C VAL A 23 -6.42 4.72 -6.95
N ARG A 24 -6.36 5.34 -8.11
CA ARG A 24 -7.53 5.93 -8.73
C ARG A 24 -8.24 4.92 -9.62
N MET A 25 -9.48 4.60 -9.27
CA MET A 25 -10.40 3.92 -10.17
C MET A 25 -10.81 4.87 -11.31
N VAL A 26 -10.60 4.44 -12.54
CA VAL A 26 -10.95 5.20 -13.76
C VAL A 26 -12.37 4.88 -14.18
N ASP A 27 -12.73 3.59 -14.16
CA ASP A 27 -14.03 3.08 -14.58
C ASP A 27 -14.36 1.77 -13.88
N SER A 28 -15.62 1.40 -13.84
CA SER A 28 -16.07 0.08 -13.43
C SER A 28 -17.33 -0.31 -14.21
N PHE A 29 -17.41 -1.56 -14.65
CA PHE A 29 -18.52 -2.03 -15.47
C PHE A 29 -18.69 -3.55 -15.38
N LEU A 30 -19.88 -4.01 -15.73
CA LEU A 30 -20.18 -5.43 -15.86
C LEU A 30 -19.87 -5.90 -17.28
N HIS A 31 -18.92 -6.81 -17.44
CA HIS A 31 -18.61 -7.45 -18.70
C HIS A 31 -19.32 -8.79 -18.83
N GLY A 32 -20.29 -8.87 -19.75
CA GLY A 32 -21.21 -10.01 -19.81
C GLY A 32 -22.14 -10.03 -18.57
N GLU A 33 -22.59 -11.20 -18.17
CA GLU A 33 -23.58 -11.34 -17.07
C GLU A 33 -22.94 -11.53 -15.68
N LEU A 34 -21.64 -11.84 -15.60
CA LEU A 34 -21.01 -12.31 -14.35
C LEU A 34 -19.67 -11.64 -14.00
N ASN A 35 -19.04 -10.94 -14.92
CA ASN A 35 -17.69 -10.42 -14.72
C ASN A 35 -17.71 -8.91 -14.41
N TYR A 36 -17.64 -8.56 -13.14
CA TYR A 36 -17.47 -7.16 -12.74
C TYR A 36 -16.00 -6.74 -12.93
N CYS A 37 -15.78 -5.72 -13.75
CA CYS A 37 -14.47 -5.18 -14.11
C CYS A 37 -14.26 -3.84 -13.43
N ILE A 38 -13.07 -3.63 -12.86
CA ILE A 38 -12.62 -2.34 -12.34
C ILE A 38 -11.39 -1.92 -13.14
N VAL A 39 -11.41 -0.71 -13.65
CA VAL A 39 -10.31 -0.11 -14.43
C VAL A 39 -9.58 0.89 -13.56
N PHE A 40 -8.28 0.73 -13.42
CA PHE A 40 -7.42 1.59 -12.62
C PHE A 40 -6.51 2.46 -13.49
N GLU A 41 -6.00 3.54 -12.90
CA GLU A 41 -4.86 4.25 -13.47
C GLU A 41 -3.67 3.30 -13.65
N PRO A 42 -2.82 3.49 -14.68
CA PRO A 42 -1.63 2.67 -14.84
C PRO A 42 -0.63 2.94 -13.70
N LEU A 43 -0.13 1.88 -13.11
CA LEU A 43 0.94 1.90 -12.12
C LEU A 43 2.06 0.97 -12.62
N ASP A 44 3.30 1.20 -12.18
CA ASP A 44 4.44 0.44 -12.70
C ASP A 44 4.65 -0.86 -11.92
N THR A 45 5.28 -0.83 -10.78
CA THR A 45 5.70 -2.04 -10.05
C THR A 45 5.39 -1.95 -8.56
N SER A 46 5.14 -3.10 -7.92
CA SER A 46 4.96 -3.13 -6.48
C SER A 46 6.29 -2.91 -5.72
N LEU A 47 6.22 -2.37 -4.50
CA LEU A 47 7.42 -2.28 -3.64
C LEU A 47 8.06 -3.66 -3.44
N ARG A 48 7.26 -4.73 -3.40
CA ARG A 48 7.78 -6.08 -3.30
C ARG A 48 8.63 -6.48 -4.50
N ASP A 49 8.12 -6.28 -5.69
CA ASP A 49 8.81 -6.68 -6.92
C ASP A 49 10.01 -5.77 -7.17
N PHE A 50 9.90 -4.48 -6.81
CA PHE A 50 11.03 -3.56 -6.85
C PHE A 50 12.17 -3.99 -5.90
N LEU A 51 11.88 -4.34 -4.64
CA LEU A 51 12.87 -4.87 -3.69
C LEU A 51 13.50 -6.17 -4.20
N LYS A 52 12.69 -7.10 -4.74
CA LYS A 52 13.19 -8.33 -5.34
C LYS A 52 14.13 -8.06 -6.51
N ALA A 53 13.78 -7.13 -7.39
CA ALA A 53 14.63 -6.71 -8.51
C ALA A 53 15.88 -5.95 -8.05
N ASN A 54 15.85 -5.36 -6.85
CA ASN A 54 17.00 -4.78 -6.16
C ASN A 54 17.86 -5.81 -5.40
N LYS A 55 17.68 -7.11 -5.68
CA LYS A 55 18.40 -8.24 -5.07
C LYS A 55 18.26 -8.28 -3.54
N SER A 56 17.15 -7.81 -3.01
CA SER A 56 16.90 -7.68 -1.57
C SER A 56 17.94 -6.82 -0.83
N GLU A 57 18.61 -5.92 -1.54
CA GLU A 57 19.35 -4.82 -0.91
C GLU A 57 18.36 -3.72 -0.54
N GLY A 58 18.39 -3.22 0.66
CA GLY A 58 17.47 -2.16 1.08
C GLY A 58 17.68 -0.87 0.29
N LEU A 59 16.72 0.02 0.34
CA LEU A 59 16.70 1.29 -0.41
C LEU A 59 17.54 2.37 0.30
N LEU A 60 17.82 3.46 -0.41
CA LEU A 60 18.40 4.67 0.18
C LEU A 60 17.46 5.28 1.23
N LEU A 61 17.99 5.85 2.30
CA LEU A 61 17.20 6.52 3.33
C LEU A 61 16.33 7.66 2.79
N THR A 62 16.80 8.35 1.74
CA THR A 62 16.04 9.40 1.06
C THR A 62 14.77 8.85 0.40
N ASP A 63 14.86 7.67 -0.24
CA ASP A 63 13.74 7.04 -0.90
C ASP A 63 12.80 6.41 0.14
N ILE A 64 13.35 5.76 1.17
CA ILE A 64 12.56 5.23 2.30
C ILE A 64 11.76 6.35 2.95
N LYS A 65 12.38 7.50 3.26
CA LYS A 65 11.71 8.64 3.89
C LYS A 65 10.53 9.14 3.03
N ALA A 66 10.76 9.30 1.72
CA ALA A 66 9.72 9.82 0.82
C ALA A 66 8.55 8.84 0.65
N ILE A 67 8.83 7.54 0.51
CA ILE A 67 7.81 6.49 0.43
C ILE A 67 7.05 6.38 1.75
N SER A 68 7.77 6.37 2.88
CA SER A 68 7.16 6.27 4.21
C SER A 68 6.24 7.45 4.51
N LEU A 69 6.62 8.66 4.12
CA LEU A 69 5.78 9.84 4.31
C LEU A 69 4.45 9.69 3.56
N GLN A 70 4.48 9.31 2.29
CA GLN A 70 3.28 9.11 1.49
C GLN A 70 2.42 7.94 2.01
N LEU A 71 3.05 6.85 2.47
CA LEU A 71 2.33 5.73 3.08
C LEU A 71 1.60 6.19 4.35
N LEU A 72 2.25 6.97 5.22
CA LEU A 72 1.62 7.49 6.43
C LEU A 72 0.53 8.53 6.11
N GLN A 73 0.69 9.33 5.07
CA GLN A 73 -0.35 10.24 4.57
C GLN A 73 -1.57 9.45 4.08
N SER A 74 -1.35 8.35 3.35
CA SER A 74 -2.42 7.46 2.90
C SER A 74 -3.17 6.84 4.09
N LEU A 75 -2.45 6.34 5.10
CA LEU A 75 -3.07 5.82 6.32
C LEU A 75 -3.87 6.90 7.05
N ALA A 76 -3.29 8.09 7.25
CA ALA A 76 -3.97 9.20 7.90
C ALA A 76 -5.27 9.59 7.16
N PHE A 77 -5.23 9.62 5.82
CA PHE A 77 -6.41 9.88 5.00
C PHE A 77 -7.47 8.79 5.15
N MET A 78 -7.10 7.51 5.00
CA MET A 78 -8.04 6.39 5.11
C MET A 78 -8.69 6.34 6.48
N HIS A 79 -7.91 6.45 7.55
CA HIS A 79 -8.42 6.43 8.93
C HIS A 79 -9.29 7.65 9.24
N ALA A 80 -9.00 8.82 8.66
CA ALA A 80 -9.84 10.02 8.82
C ALA A 80 -11.23 9.89 8.17
N ILE A 81 -11.37 9.01 7.19
CA ILE A 81 -12.68 8.69 6.59
C ILE A 81 -13.32 7.42 7.17
N GLY A 82 -12.74 6.89 8.27
CA GLY A 82 -13.21 5.68 8.96
C GLY A 82 -12.95 4.38 8.20
N LEU A 83 -11.97 4.36 7.28
CA LEU A 83 -11.63 3.20 6.46
C LEU A 83 -10.35 2.52 6.95
N THR A 84 -10.42 1.21 7.23
CA THR A 84 -9.27 0.35 7.53
C THR A 84 -8.97 -0.53 6.32
N HIS A 85 -7.71 -0.53 5.86
CA HIS A 85 -7.31 -1.29 4.66
C HIS A 85 -7.31 -2.81 4.88
N THR A 86 -6.88 -3.24 6.07
CA THR A 86 -6.82 -4.63 6.56
C THR A 86 -5.75 -5.55 5.97
N ASP A 87 -5.21 -5.31 4.77
CA ASP A 87 -4.17 -6.16 4.16
C ASP A 87 -3.01 -5.36 3.56
N LEU A 88 -2.50 -4.38 4.31
CA LEU A 88 -1.30 -3.64 3.90
C LEU A 88 -0.07 -4.53 3.87
N LYS A 89 0.66 -4.48 2.76
CA LYS A 89 1.90 -5.21 2.50
C LYS A 89 2.66 -4.60 1.32
N CYS A 90 3.94 -4.90 1.17
CA CYS A 90 4.75 -4.37 0.06
C CYS A 90 4.18 -4.68 -1.34
N ARG A 91 3.33 -5.70 -1.49
CA ARG A 91 2.66 -6.01 -2.76
C ARG A 91 1.51 -5.05 -3.05
N ASN A 92 0.88 -4.50 -2.02
CA ASN A 92 -0.27 -3.60 -2.11
C ASN A 92 0.12 -2.11 -2.05
N VAL A 93 1.41 -1.81 -2.19
CA VAL A 93 1.93 -0.45 -2.40
C VAL A 93 2.71 -0.46 -3.71
N MET A 94 2.23 0.30 -4.69
CA MET A 94 2.80 0.39 -6.02
C MET A 94 3.59 1.68 -6.19
N LEU A 95 4.68 1.61 -6.93
CA LEU A 95 5.35 2.79 -7.48
C LEU A 95 4.59 3.30 -8.69
N ARG A 96 4.43 4.62 -8.80
CA ARG A 96 3.85 5.25 -10.01
C ARG A 96 4.81 5.15 -11.18
N ASP A 97 6.11 5.29 -10.91
CA ASP A 97 7.20 5.10 -11.86
C ASP A 97 8.37 4.40 -11.16
N GLY A 98 8.74 3.21 -11.61
CA GLY A 98 9.84 2.39 -11.09
C GLY A 98 11.19 2.68 -11.76
N THR A 99 11.29 3.74 -12.59
CA THR A 99 12.58 4.12 -13.20
C THR A 99 13.61 4.48 -12.12
N CYS A 100 14.80 3.95 -12.27
CA CYS A 100 15.82 4.05 -11.23
C CYS A 100 17.23 4.05 -11.79
N ASP A 101 18.17 4.59 -11.02
CA ASP A 101 19.60 4.55 -11.28
C ASP A 101 20.30 3.60 -10.29
N ALA A 102 21.27 2.83 -10.76
CA ALA A 102 22.13 2.04 -9.88
C ALA A 102 23.13 2.98 -9.17
N VAL A 103 23.14 2.94 -7.84
CA VAL A 103 24.02 3.78 -7.03
C VAL A 103 24.65 2.97 -5.89
N PRO A 104 25.81 3.37 -5.36
CA PRO A 104 26.38 2.74 -4.16
C PRO A 104 25.40 2.82 -2.98
N LEU A 105 25.32 1.75 -2.17
CA LEU A 105 24.57 1.73 -0.93
C LEU A 105 25.46 2.18 0.24
N PRO A 106 25.35 3.40 0.77
CA PRO A 106 26.33 3.97 1.70
C PRO A 106 26.51 3.15 2.99
N ARG A 107 25.44 2.47 3.47
CA ARG A 107 25.48 1.67 4.69
C ARG A 107 26.05 0.25 4.52
N LYS A 108 26.39 -0.15 3.29
CA LYS A 108 26.92 -1.50 3.00
C LYS A 108 28.02 -1.41 1.96
N ALA A 109 29.27 -1.47 2.39
CA ALA A 109 30.42 -1.35 1.53
C ALA A 109 30.39 -2.37 0.38
N GLY A 110 30.66 -1.91 -0.85
CA GLY A 110 30.63 -2.72 -2.05
C GLY A 110 29.26 -3.09 -2.59
N ALA A 111 28.18 -2.78 -1.88
CA ALA A 111 26.82 -3.00 -2.36
C ALA A 111 26.32 -1.82 -3.21
N THR A 112 25.43 -2.14 -4.14
CA THR A 112 24.68 -1.16 -4.94
C THR A 112 23.20 -1.30 -4.64
N THR A 113 22.46 -0.20 -4.76
CA THR A 113 21.01 -0.17 -4.67
C THR A 113 20.43 0.63 -5.82
N ARG A 114 19.12 0.53 -6.00
CA ARG A 114 18.37 1.31 -6.98
C ARG A 114 17.87 2.59 -6.32
N ARG A 115 18.27 3.75 -6.85
CA ARG A 115 17.73 5.06 -6.47
C ARG A 115 16.58 5.40 -7.40
N LEU A 116 15.41 5.58 -6.85
CA LEU A 116 14.21 6.00 -7.59
C LEU A 116 14.38 7.41 -8.17
N ARG A 117 13.96 7.60 -9.42
CA ARG A 117 13.84 8.92 -10.04
C ARG A 117 12.57 9.62 -9.60
N ASP A 118 11.47 8.89 -9.56
CA ASP A 118 10.22 9.29 -8.94
C ASP A 118 9.94 8.40 -7.70
N ARG A 119 9.40 8.98 -6.64
CA ARG A 119 9.10 8.29 -5.39
C ARG A 119 7.60 8.22 -5.12
N GLY A 120 6.79 8.59 -6.13
CA GLY A 120 5.33 8.55 -6.04
C GLY A 120 4.83 7.13 -5.83
N ILE A 121 3.95 6.94 -4.85
CA ILE A 121 3.30 5.66 -4.57
C ILE A 121 1.79 5.74 -4.74
N ALA A 122 1.17 4.58 -4.83
CA ALA A 122 -0.26 4.38 -4.66
C ALA A 122 -0.52 3.11 -3.85
N VAL A 123 -1.40 3.20 -2.85
CA VAL A 123 -1.95 2.05 -2.13
C VAL A 123 -3.05 1.43 -2.99
N ILE A 124 -3.04 0.11 -3.13
CA ILE A 124 -3.96 -0.67 -3.98
C ILE A 124 -4.63 -1.78 -3.19
N ASP A 125 -5.61 -2.45 -3.80
CA ASP A 125 -6.27 -3.66 -3.28
C ASP A 125 -7.14 -3.38 -2.05
N PHE A 126 -8.25 -2.69 -2.28
CA PHE A 126 -9.26 -2.37 -1.26
C PHE A 126 -10.33 -3.45 -1.11
N GLY A 127 -10.14 -4.62 -1.70
CA GLY A 127 -11.12 -5.71 -1.67
C GLY A 127 -11.42 -6.30 -0.28
N GLY A 128 -10.53 -6.05 0.69
CA GLY A 128 -10.72 -6.43 2.09
C GLY A 128 -10.94 -5.25 3.03
N ALA A 129 -10.96 -4.03 2.51
CA ALA A 129 -11.10 -2.84 3.33
C ALA A 129 -12.49 -2.76 3.98
N VAL A 130 -12.56 -2.20 5.20
CA VAL A 130 -13.80 -2.10 5.97
C VAL A 130 -13.96 -0.71 6.55
N PHE A 131 -15.19 -0.22 6.59
CA PHE A 131 -15.53 1.00 7.31
C PHE A 131 -15.78 0.72 8.80
N GLU A 132 -15.55 1.73 9.66
CA GLU A 132 -15.66 1.62 11.12
C GLU A 132 -17.07 1.19 11.59
N ASP A 133 -18.10 1.58 10.85
CA ASP A 133 -19.50 1.24 11.14
C ASP A 133 -19.91 -0.17 10.68
N GLU A 134 -19.06 -0.85 9.91
CA GLU A 134 -19.29 -2.22 9.50
C GLU A 134 -18.92 -3.21 10.60
N ARG A 135 -19.70 -4.31 10.71
CA ARG A 135 -19.35 -5.41 11.60
C ARG A 135 -18.16 -6.17 11.03
N HIS A 136 -17.01 -5.99 11.62
CA HIS A 136 -15.82 -6.72 11.25
C HIS A 136 -15.32 -7.58 12.41
N SER A 137 -15.06 -8.84 12.10
CA SER A 137 -14.49 -9.80 13.04
C SER A 137 -13.60 -10.77 12.29
N GLY A 138 -12.69 -11.39 12.99
CA GLY A 138 -11.84 -12.43 12.43
C GLY A 138 -10.40 -11.99 12.18
N ARG A 139 -9.68 -12.87 11.52
CA ARG A 139 -8.25 -12.70 11.29
C ARG A 139 -8.02 -11.98 9.97
N ILE A 140 -7.52 -10.75 10.03
CA ILE A 140 -7.14 -9.93 8.89
C ILE A 140 -5.65 -10.00 8.58
N GLY A 141 -5.26 -9.49 7.44
CA GLY A 141 -3.89 -9.24 7.03
C GLY A 141 -3.08 -10.48 6.64
N THR A 142 -2.09 -10.22 5.83
CA THR A 142 -1.09 -11.22 5.44
C THR A 142 -0.15 -11.52 6.62
N ARG A 143 0.16 -12.78 6.87
CA ARG A 143 0.85 -13.28 8.08
C ARG A 143 2.08 -12.46 8.50
N GLN A 144 2.93 -12.05 7.55
CA GLN A 144 4.18 -11.33 7.82
C GLN A 144 3.97 -9.86 8.22
N PHE A 145 2.79 -9.31 7.95
CA PHE A 145 2.42 -7.92 8.21
C PHE A 145 1.34 -7.78 9.28
N ARG A 146 0.86 -8.92 9.81
CA ARG A 146 -0.27 -8.97 10.72
C ARG A 146 0.10 -8.41 12.10
N ALA A 147 -0.73 -7.49 12.58
CA ALA A 147 -0.57 -6.87 13.88
C ALA A 147 -0.70 -7.89 15.03
N PRO A 148 0.01 -7.69 16.15
CA PRO A 148 0.04 -8.64 17.25
C PRO A 148 -1.34 -8.92 17.86
N GLU A 149 -2.20 -7.91 18.02
CA GLU A 149 -3.58 -8.06 18.51
C GLU A 149 -4.40 -8.99 17.61
N VAL A 150 -4.21 -8.91 16.28
CA VAL A 150 -4.88 -9.80 15.32
C VAL A 150 -4.34 -11.24 15.44
N VAL A 151 -3.01 -11.39 15.68
CA VAL A 151 -2.39 -12.71 15.83
C VAL A 151 -2.95 -13.45 17.02
N ILE A 152 -3.12 -12.77 18.15
CA ILE A 152 -3.61 -13.35 19.41
C ILE A 152 -5.14 -13.33 19.55
N GLY A 153 -5.85 -12.89 18.51
CA GLY A 153 -7.32 -12.95 18.44
C GLY A 153 -8.03 -11.90 19.29
N LEU A 154 -7.39 -10.77 19.57
CA LEU A 154 -8.05 -9.62 20.20
C LEU A 154 -8.84 -8.82 19.15
N ARG A 155 -9.65 -7.87 19.66
CA ARG A 155 -10.29 -6.87 18.80
C ARG A 155 -9.21 -6.02 18.14
N TRP A 156 -9.41 -5.68 16.90
CA TRP A 156 -8.55 -4.82 16.11
C TRP A 156 -9.34 -3.63 15.57
N ASP A 157 -8.65 -2.59 15.21
CA ASP A 157 -9.15 -1.37 14.61
C ASP A 157 -8.16 -0.90 13.52
N GLU A 158 -8.29 0.35 13.07
CA GLU A 158 -7.44 0.97 12.07
C GLU A 158 -5.95 0.99 12.45
N THR A 159 -5.61 0.89 13.74
CA THR A 159 -4.21 0.86 14.20
C THR A 159 -3.46 -0.38 13.73
N SER A 160 -4.16 -1.44 13.35
CA SER A 160 -3.57 -2.64 12.73
C SER A 160 -2.87 -2.34 11.41
N ASP A 161 -3.36 -1.35 10.65
CA ASP A 161 -2.69 -0.88 9.43
C ASP A 161 -1.38 -0.13 9.73
N LEU A 162 -1.28 0.57 10.86
CA LEU A 162 -0.04 1.22 11.28
C LEU A 162 1.06 0.20 11.57
N TRP A 163 0.74 -0.92 12.21
CA TRP A 163 1.68 -2.03 12.37
C TRP A 163 2.17 -2.55 11.02
N SER A 164 1.27 -2.81 10.10
CA SER A 164 1.58 -3.28 8.75
C SER A 164 2.46 -2.27 7.99
N GLY A 165 2.15 -0.97 8.10
CA GLY A 165 2.96 0.13 7.57
C GLY A 165 4.37 0.14 8.16
N GLY A 166 4.52 -0.05 9.47
CA GLY A 166 5.82 -0.20 10.13
C GLY A 166 6.64 -1.36 9.58
N CYS A 167 6.00 -2.51 9.35
CA CYS A 167 6.64 -3.67 8.72
C CYS A 167 7.11 -3.36 7.29
N ILE A 168 6.31 -2.64 6.49
CA ILE A 168 6.71 -2.21 5.14
C ILE A 168 7.97 -1.33 5.21
N ILE A 169 7.98 -0.32 6.08
CA ILE A 169 9.12 0.59 6.25
C ILE A 169 10.39 -0.18 6.65
N ALA A 170 10.28 -1.13 7.57
CA ALA A 170 11.38 -1.99 7.96
C ALA A 170 11.91 -2.81 6.76
N MET A 171 11.03 -3.36 5.92
CA MET A 171 11.42 -4.10 4.73
C MET A 171 12.11 -3.21 3.69
N LEU A 172 11.71 -1.95 3.51
CA LEU A 172 12.39 -1.01 2.62
C LEU A 172 13.84 -0.77 3.05
N TYR A 173 14.12 -0.83 4.36
CA TYR A 173 15.46 -0.65 4.89
C TYR A 173 16.31 -1.93 4.81
N LEU A 174 15.72 -3.05 5.14
CA LEU A 174 16.42 -4.34 5.22
C LEU A 174 16.64 -4.98 3.83
N GLY A 175 15.64 -4.89 2.95
CA GLY A 175 15.61 -5.50 1.61
C GLY A 175 14.73 -6.73 1.53
#